data_730b2a1ff8f471c6432f585d9f812420
#
_entry.id   730b2a1ff8f471c6432f585d9f812420
#
_cell.length_a   1.000
_cell.length_b   1.000
_cell.length_c   1.000
_cell.angle_alpha   90.00
_cell.angle_beta   90.00
_cell.angle_gamma   90.00
#
_symmetry.space_group_name_H-M   'P 1'
#
loop_
_entity.id
_entity.type
_entity.pdbx_description
1 polymer ?
#
loop_
_entity_poly.entity_id
_entity_poly.type
_entity_poly.pdbx_seq_one_letter_code
_entity_poly.pdbx_strand_id
1 'polypeptide(L)'
;MSTKMKINSQIFQDSNNTYYPKNEEEVSILIKEFYKKNSPTEITGTNTKNFIGNKTQASNKISLSKLSGIIDYFPEELYIKVKAGTPLEDVEKVLEKNNQELAFEPIDFGFIENGKSNKGTVGGYLSCNYAGSRRFKVGSVRDHVLGFQGINGKGDIIKSGGTVVKNVTGYDLSKLVTGSFGTLCVLTEITLKVLPKKKFSNTIVIDAKNNQLIYDLFNKISGSSSEVSGAVFIPEEPKDDSYLKNRDKIFKFNDLDFKGSFLAFRVEGDKISINEKIKSLTEELQLNTYKTFLLDSYQSEPFWKKINNLELFEKTKNNLVRIVIEPSNGSKMMRYLSNKFKYYIDWCGSLFWIEMPAKKNMKIKEIKKITKEYGGYLTIIKASPEYDYEES
;
A
#
# COMPACT_ATOMS: atom_id res chain seq x y z
N MET A 1 -1.32 49.13 -15.59
CA MET A 1 -1.34 48.21 -16.75
C MET A 1 -1.14 46.80 -16.23
N SER A 2 -2.19 46.01 -16.24
CA SER A 2 -2.16 44.62 -15.74
C SER A 2 -1.51 43.75 -16.79
N THR A 3 -0.28 43.31 -16.54
CA THR A 3 0.36 42.28 -17.35
C THR A 3 -0.38 40.95 -17.04
N LYS A 4 -1.37 40.62 -17.84
CA LYS A 4 -1.92 39.26 -17.88
C LYS A 4 -0.73 38.34 -18.24
N MET A 5 -0.14 37.67 -17.26
CA MET A 5 0.72 36.52 -17.52
C MET A 5 -0.18 35.48 -18.22
N LYS A 6 -0.06 35.41 -19.53
CA LYS A 6 -0.66 34.34 -20.32
C LYS A 6 -0.05 33.04 -19.76
N ILE A 7 -0.91 32.07 -19.38
CA ILE A 7 -0.46 30.68 -19.24
C ILE A 7 0.37 30.40 -20.49
N ASN A 8 1.61 29.99 -20.28
CA ASN A 8 2.53 29.78 -21.39
C ASN A 8 1.84 28.80 -22.34
N SER A 9 1.55 29.21 -23.58
CA SER A 9 0.81 28.44 -24.60
C SER A 9 1.46 27.08 -24.95
N GLN A 10 2.49 26.68 -24.22
CA GLN A 10 3.26 25.46 -24.40
C GLN A 10 2.83 24.30 -23.47
N ILE A 11 2.10 24.57 -22.36
CA ILE A 11 1.66 23.48 -21.46
C ILE A 11 0.36 22.90 -22.00
N PHE A 12 0.39 21.63 -22.39
CA PHE A 12 -0.77 20.94 -22.90
C PHE A 12 -1.87 20.85 -21.85
N GLN A 13 -3.07 21.27 -22.22
CA GLN A 13 -4.30 21.18 -21.43
C GLN A 13 -5.35 20.40 -22.24
N ASP A 14 -6.05 19.45 -21.62
CA ASP A 14 -7.16 18.76 -22.24
C ASP A 14 -8.51 19.45 -21.99
N SER A 15 -9.59 18.91 -22.61
CA SER A 15 -10.96 19.43 -22.49
C SER A 15 -11.54 19.36 -21.07
N ASN A 16 -10.90 18.62 -20.15
CA ASN A 16 -11.33 18.43 -18.77
C ASN A 16 -10.55 19.31 -17.78
N ASN A 17 -9.93 20.38 -18.24
CA ASN A 17 -9.06 21.26 -17.45
C ASN A 17 -7.89 20.52 -16.77
N THR A 18 -7.37 19.46 -17.39
CA THR A 18 -6.19 18.75 -16.92
C THR A 18 -4.97 19.26 -17.66
N TYR A 19 -3.96 19.71 -16.90
CA TYR A 19 -2.67 20.20 -17.39
C TYR A 19 -1.62 19.10 -17.28
N TYR A 20 -0.74 18.97 -18.27
CA TYR A 20 0.27 17.92 -18.37
C TYR A 20 1.69 18.54 -18.47
N PRO A 21 2.26 19.03 -17.36
CA PRO A 21 3.60 19.60 -17.36
C PRO A 21 4.65 18.52 -17.66
N LYS A 22 5.73 18.92 -18.38
CA LYS A 22 6.83 18.05 -18.80
C LYS A 22 8.07 18.21 -17.92
N ASN A 23 8.16 19.32 -17.19
CA ASN A 23 9.28 19.65 -16.33
C ASN A 23 8.81 20.39 -15.07
N GLU A 24 9.72 20.59 -14.13
CA GLU A 24 9.46 21.22 -12.85
C GLU A 24 9.08 22.71 -12.97
N GLU A 25 9.67 23.42 -13.92
CA GLU A 25 9.36 24.84 -14.16
C GLU A 25 7.89 25.02 -14.57
N GLU A 26 7.38 24.15 -15.45
CA GLU A 26 5.99 24.15 -15.86
C GLU A 26 5.04 23.87 -14.67
N VAL A 27 5.41 22.95 -13.77
CA VAL A 27 4.67 22.71 -12.53
C VAL A 27 4.64 23.95 -11.65
N SER A 28 5.80 24.60 -11.45
CA SER A 28 5.92 25.83 -10.67
C SER A 28 5.05 26.96 -11.23
N ILE A 29 5.07 27.16 -12.55
CA ILE A 29 4.24 28.17 -13.23
C ILE A 29 2.76 27.93 -12.99
N LEU A 30 2.28 26.68 -13.15
CA LEU A 30 0.88 26.31 -12.93
C LEU A 30 0.45 26.56 -11.48
N ILE A 31 1.25 26.12 -10.51
CA ILE A 31 0.93 26.32 -9.09
C ILE A 31 0.90 27.81 -8.73
N LYS A 32 1.87 28.62 -9.19
CA LYS A 32 1.88 30.07 -8.98
C LYS A 32 0.63 30.75 -9.54
N GLU A 33 0.19 30.31 -10.70
CA GLU A 33 -1.01 30.86 -11.33
C GLU A 33 -2.28 30.50 -10.56
N PHE A 34 -2.45 29.21 -10.19
CA PHE A 34 -3.62 28.76 -9.45
C PHE A 34 -3.64 29.35 -8.03
N TYR A 35 -2.49 29.49 -7.39
CA TYR A 35 -2.36 30.18 -6.11
C TYR A 35 -2.86 31.63 -6.19
N LYS A 36 -2.42 32.40 -7.19
CA LYS A 36 -2.87 33.78 -7.42
C LYS A 36 -4.36 33.89 -7.67
N LYS A 37 -4.97 32.88 -8.29
CA LYS A 37 -6.41 32.82 -8.60
C LYS A 37 -7.26 32.25 -7.46
N ASN A 38 -6.66 31.82 -6.35
CA ASN A 38 -7.32 31.03 -5.30
C ASN A 38 -8.10 29.83 -5.87
N SER A 39 -7.52 29.14 -6.85
CA SER A 39 -8.17 28.07 -7.59
C SER A 39 -7.72 26.70 -7.09
N PRO A 40 -8.60 25.94 -6.41
CA PRO A 40 -8.26 24.60 -5.93
C PRO A 40 -7.80 23.70 -7.07
N THR A 41 -6.76 22.91 -6.82
CA THR A 41 -6.11 22.09 -7.84
C THR A 41 -5.86 20.68 -7.34
N GLU A 42 -6.29 19.70 -8.11
CA GLU A 42 -6.02 18.29 -7.86
C GLU A 42 -4.69 17.88 -8.52
N ILE A 43 -3.83 17.18 -7.78
CA ILE A 43 -2.57 16.64 -8.30
C ILE A 43 -2.73 15.15 -8.52
N THR A 44 -2.41 14.68 -9.73
CA THR A 44 -2.52 13.27 -10.09
C THR A 44 -1.26 12.76 -10.81
N GLY A 45 -1.02 11.45 -10.75
CA GLY A 45 -0.16 10.74 -11.69
C GLY A 45 -1.00 10.19 -12.84
N THR A 46 -1.20 8.87 -12.85
CA THR A 46 -2.12 8.17 -13.77
C THR A 46 -3.53 7.96 -13.19
N ASN A 47 -3.85 8.65 -12.13
CA ASN A 47 -5.18 8.68 -11.49
C ASN A 47 -5.71 7.32 -10.97
N THR A 48 -4.80 6.39 -10.61
CA THR A 48 -5.15 5.02 -10.17
C THR A 48 -5.63 4.91 -8.73
N LYS A 49 -5.63 6.02 -7.99
CA LYS A 49 -5.98 6.07 -6.55
C LYS A 49 -7.00 7.15 -6.22
N ASN A 50 -7.73 7.66 -7.24
CA ASN A 50 -8.71 8.75 -7.10
C ASN A 50 -9.96 8.38 -6.29
N PHE A 51 -10.18 7.09 -6.07
CA PHE A 51 -11.30 6.58 -5.27
C PHE A 51 -10.95 6.45 -3.78
N ILE A 52 -9.71 6.74 -3.37
CA ILE A 52 -9.29 6.63 -1.97
C ILE A 52 -9.60 7.93 -1.24
N GLY A 53 -10.31 7.83 -0.12
CA GLY A 53 -10.69 8.97 0.71
C GLY A 53 -11.87 9.77 0.17
N ASN A 54 -11.92 11.06 0.50
CA ASN A 54 -13.01 11.94 0.09
C ASN A 54 -12.85 12.39 -1.37
N LYS A 55 -13.97 12.68 -2.04
CA LYS A 55 -13.95 13.26 -3.39
C LYS A 55 -13.29 14.63 -3.39
N THR A 56 -12.34 14.83 -4.29
CA THR A 56 -11.67 16.13 -4.46
C THR A 56 -12.61 17.12 -5.12
N GLN A 57 -12.75 18.31 -4.53
CA GLN A 57 -13.49 19.44 -5.09
C GLN A 57 -12.48 20.44 -5.67
N ALA A 58 -12.02 20.21 -6.89
CA ALA A 58 -11.04 21.05 -7.57
C ALA A 58 -11.50 21.40 -8.99
N SER A 59 -11.30 22.67 -9.37
CA SER A 59 -11.63 23.17 -10.71
C SER A 59 -10.55 22.87 -11.74
N ASN A 60 -9.33 22.59 -11.31
CA ASN A 60 -8.19 22.28 -12.17
C ASN A 60 -7.54 20.97 -11.72
N LYS A 61 -6.87 20.31 -12.66
CA LYS A 61 -6.11 19.10 -12.43
C LYS A 61 -4.72 19.23 -13.08
N ILE A 62 -3.67 18.85 -12.32
CA ILE A 62 -2.31 18.71 -12.85
C ILE A 62 -1.98 17.22 -12.85
N SER A 63 -1.76 16.67 -14.03
CA SER A 63 -1.30 15.29 -14.19
C SER A 63 0.21 15.26 -14.42
N LEU A 64 0.93 14.61 -13.53
CA LEU A 64 2.38 14.42 -13.63
C LEU A 64 2.78 13.26 -14.54
N SER A 65 1.85 12.64 -15.25
CA SER A 65 2.12 11.47 -16.12
C SER A 65 3.18 11.73 -17.21
N LYS A 66 3.39 12.99 -17.62
CA LYS A 66 4.44 13.41 -18.57
C LYS A 66 5.76 13.74 -17.89
N LEU A 67 5.78 13.89 -16.57
CA LEU A 67 6.99 14.08 -15.77
C LEU A 67 7.52 12.72 -15.32
N SER A 68 8.03 11.93 -16.27
CA SER A 68 8.38 10.52 -16.12
C SER A 68 9.82 10.25 -16.55
N GLY A 69 10.42 9.22 -15.99
CA GLY A 69 11.73 8.69 -16.32
C GLY A 69 12.60 8.42 -15.08
N ILE A 70 13.53 7.48 -15.23
CA ILE A 70 14.58 7.24 -14.25
C ILE A 70 15.67 8.25 -14.47
N ILE A 71 16.09 8.95 -13.40
CA ILE A 71 17.14 9.98 -13.42
C ILE A 71 18.49 9.32 -13.16
N ASP A 72 18.59 8.59 -12.05
CA ASP A 72 19.79 7.88 -11.62
C ASP A 72 19.43 6.53 -11.02
N TYR A 73 20.27 5.53 -11.21
CA TYR A 73 20.17 4.25 -10.55
C TYR A 73 21.56 3.67 -10.28
N PHE A 74 21.88 3.47 -9.01
CA PHE A 74 23.14 2.92 -8.54
C PHE A 74 22.88 1.65 -7.73
N PRO A 75 22.92 0.47 -8.38
CA PRO A 75 22.63 -0.80 -7.72
C PRO A 75 23.51 -1.08 -6.50
N GLU A 76 24.80 -0.73 -6.57
CA GLU A 76 25.77 -0.96 -5.50
C GLU A 76 25.50 -0.09 -4.28
N GLU A 77 24.93 1.11 -4.48
CA GLU A 77 24.56 2.05 -3.41
C GLU A 77 23.12 1.89 -2.94
N LEU A 78 22.38 0.94 -3.53
CA LEU A 78 21.01 0.58 -3.17
C LEU A 78 20.03 1.75 -3.22
N TYR A 79 20.12 2.63 -4.23
CA TYR A 79 19.12 3.65 -4.45
C TYR A 79 18.77 3.83 -5.93
N ILE A 80 17.56 4.33 -6.15
CA ILE A 80 17.06 4.78 -7.45
C ILE A 80 16.43 6.17 -7.32
N LYS A 81 16.73 7.07 -8.27
CA LYS A 81 16.15 8.41 -8.37
C LYS A 81 15.29 8.48 -9.62
N VAL A 82 14.04 8.89 -9.46
CA VAL A 82 13.06 8.93 -10.54
C VAL A 82 12.24 10.20 -10.52
N LYS A 83 11.64 10.56 -11.65
CA LYS A 83 10.59 11.58 -11.72
C LYS A 83 9.29 11.04 -11.15
N ALA A 84 8.47 11.89 -10.51
CA ALA A 84 7.30 11.48 -9.77
C ALA A 84 6.22 10.79 -10.62
N GLY A 85 6.09 11.16 -11.89
CA GLY A 85 5.16 10.55 -12.84
C GLY A 85 5.64 9.22 -13.44
N THR A 86 6.81 8.71 -13.05
CA THR A 86 7.33 7.43 -13.56
C THR A 86 6.41 6.29 -13.16
N PRO A 87 5.97 5.44 -14.12
CA PRO A 87 5.21 4.25 -13.81
C PRO A 87 5.99 3.33 -12.85
N LEU A 88 5.32 2.83 -11.83
CA LEU A 88 5.97 1.95 -10.85
C LEU A 88 6.50 0.68 -11.50
N GLU A 89 5.77 0.13 -12.48
CA GLU A 89 6.17 -1.06 -13.22
C GLU A 89 7.50 -0.89 -13.96
N ASP A 90 7.82 0.31 -14.44
CA ASP A 90 9.08 0.58 -15.12
C ASP A 90 10.25 0.58 -14.13
N VAL A 91 10.02 1.07 -12.91
CA VAL A 91 11.00 0.99 -11.82
C VAL A 91 11.23 -0.48 -11.43
N GLU A 92 10.16 -1.24 -11.22
CA GLU A 92 10.27 -2.67 -10.87
C GLU A 92 11.04 -3.47 -11.92
N LYS A 93 10.78 -3.24 -13.23
CA LYS A 93 11.52 -3.91 -14.33
C LYS A 93 13.01 -3.60 -14.31
N VAL A 94 13.42 -2.39 -13.95
CA VAL A 94 14.83 -2.01 -13.87
C VAL A 94 15.49 -2.64 -12.64
N LEU A 95 14.81 -2.64 -11.50
CA LEU A 95 15.31 -3.25 -10.28
C LEU A 95 15.47 -4.78 -10.43
N GLU A 96 14.51 -5.43 -11.08
CA GLU A 96 14.54 -6.89 -11.31
C GLU A 96 15.79 -7.35 -12.09
N LYS A 97 16.28 -6.56 -13.05
CA LYS A 97 17.52 -6.84 -13.79
C LYS A 97 18.76 -6.92 -12.91
N ASN A 98 18.74 -6.28 -11.75
CA ASN A 98 19.83 -6.28 -10.77
C ASN A 98 19.45 -7.07 -9.50
N ASN A 99 18.45 -7.94 -9.56
CA ASN A 99 17.95 -8.70 -8.41
C ASN A 99 17.66 -7.81 -7.19
N GLN A 100 17.05 -6.63 -7.43
CA GLN A 100 16.63 -5.69 -6.40
C GLN A 100 15.12 -5.50 -6.44
N GLU A 101 14.58 -4.95 -5.36
CA GLU A 101 13.14 -4.75 -5.21
C GLU A 101 12.80 -3.51 -4.36
N LEU A 102 11.56 -3.03 -4.50
CA LEU A 102 10.91 -2.12 -3.57
C LEU A 102 10.35 -2.95 -2.40
N ALA A 103 11.13 -3.07 -1.33
CA ALA A 103 10.83 -4.02 -0.25
C ALA A 103 9.53 -3.73 0.51
N PHE A 104 9.00 -2.50 0.45
CA PHE A 104 7.71 -2.14 1.06
C PHE A 104 6.49 -2.74 0.35
N GLU A 105 6.68 -3.51 -0.71
CA GLU A 105 5.64 -4.21 -1.48
C GLU A 105 4.48 -3.29 -1.89
N PRO A 106 4.63 -2.54 -2.98
CA PRO A 106 3.57 -1.66 -3.45
C PRO A 106 2.26 -2.40 -3.73
N ILE A 107 1.15 -1.90 -3.17
CA ILE A 107 -0.18 -2.48 -3.36
C ILE A 107 -0.73 -2.09 -4.74
N ASP A 108 -1.22 -3.07 -5.50
CA ASP A 108 -1.88 -2.82 -6.78
C ASP A 108 -3.40 -2.70 -6.62
N PHE A 109 -3.87 -1.46 -6.53
CA PHE A 109 -5.30 -1.17 -6.36
C PHE A 109 -6.14 -1.39 -7.63
N GLY A 110 -5.53 -1.64 -8.79
CA GLY A 110 -6.24 -1.93 -10.03
C GLY A 110 -7.15 -3.17 -9.93
N PHE A 111 -6.75 -4.16 -9.12
CA PHE A 111 -7.54 -5.37 -8.93
C PHE A 111 -8.89 -5.12 -8.25
N ILE A 112 -8.96 -4.22 -7.28
CA ILE A 112 -10.23 -3.89 -6.60
C ILE A 112 -11.14 -3.03 -7.46
N GLU A 113 -10.59 -2.31 -8.45
CA GLU A 113 -11.37 -1.44 -9.33
C GLU A 113 -11.92 -2.21 -10.53
N ASN A 114 -11.05 -2.85 -11.30
CA ASN A 114 -11.42 -3.46 -12.59
C ASN A 114 -10.89 -4.89 -12.80
N GLY A 115 -10.21 -5.46 -11.81
CA GLY A 115 -9.66 -6.82 -11.86
C GLY A 115 -8.40 -6.96 -12.72
N LYS A 116 -7.70 -5.86 -12.97
CA LYS A 116 -6.45 -5.83 -13.75
C LYS A 116 -5.40 -5.00 -13.04
N SER A 117 -4.13 -5.36 -13.27
CA SER A 117 -3.01 -4.58 -12.76
C SER A 117 -3.06 -3.12 -13.25
N ASN A 118 -2.92 -2.18 -12.33
CA ASN A 118 -2.75 -0.76 -12.59
C ASN A 118 -2.07 -0.10 -11.40
N LYS A 119 -0.77 -0.25 -11.30
CA LYS A 119 0.00 0.20 -10.14
C LYS A 119 0.10 1.71 -10.02
N GLY A 120 0.06 2.45 -11.13
CA GLY A 120 0.19 3.89 -11.12
C GLY A 120 1.65 4.38 -11.09
N THR A 121 1.89 5.56 -10.49
CA THR A 121 3.18 6.24 -10.51
C THR A 121 3.88 6.22 -9.15
N VAL A 122 5.22 6.38 -9.15
CA VAL A 122 6.03 6.45 -7.92
C VAL A 122 5.56 7.59 -7.01
N GLY A 123 5.28 8.78 -7.57
CA GLY A 123 4.75 9.91 -6.81
C GLY A 123 3.41 9.61 -6.14
N GLY A 124 2.52 8.89 -6.82
CA GLY A 124 1.25 8.44 -6.27
C GLY A 124 1.43 7.46 -5.09
N TYR A 125 2.43 6.57 -5.16
CA TYR A 125 2.75 5.66 -4.04
C TYR A 125 3.32 6.40 -2.84
N LEU A 126 4.28 7.29 -3.06
CA LEU A 126 4.84 8.09 -1.98
C LEU A 126 3.75 8.94 -1.32
N SER A 127 2.91 9.59 -2.10
CA SER A 127 1.83 10.43 -1.59
C SER A 127 0.82 9.67 -0.73
N CYS A 128 0.56 8.39 -1.00
CA CYS A 128 -0.41 7.58 -0.26
C CYS A 128 0.21 6.75 0.88
N ASN A 129 1.50 6.43 0.83
CA ASN A 129 2.22 5.63 1.82
C ASN A 129 1.59 4.25 2.12
N TYR A 130 1.04 3.58 1.11
CA TYR A 130 0.53 2.22 1.27
C TYR A 130 1.64 1.20 1.03
N ALA A 131 1.71 0.21 1.92
CA ALA A 131 2.69 -0.86 1.89
C ALA A 131 2.03 -2.21 2.11
N GLY A 132 2.59 -3.25 1.54
CA GLY A 132 2.12 -4.62 1.66
C GLY A 132 2.53 -5.31 2.96
N SER A 133 2.46 -6.63 2.96
CA SER A 133 2.59 -7.46 4.16
C SER A 133 3.97 -7.38 4.82
N ARG A 134 5.05 -7.03 4.08
CA ARG A 134 6.38 -6.87 4.68
C ARG A 134 6.53 -5.64 5.59
N ARG A 135 5.54 -4.76 5.65
CA ARG A 135 5.67 -3.50 6.38
C ARG A 135 6.14 -3.66 7.82
N PHE A 136 5.67 -4.66 8.56
CA PHE A 136 6.04 -4.83 9.97
C PHE A 136 7.51 -5.24 10.15
N LYS A 137 8.17 -5.75 9.08
CA LYS A 137 9.60 -6.10 9.07
C LYS A 137 10.48 -5.02 8.46
N VAL A 138 10.06 -4.43 7.33
CA VAL A 138 10.93 -3.53 6.53
C VAL A 138 10.49 -2.07 6.57
N GLY A 139 9.35 -1.76 7.19
CA GLY A 139 8.77 -0.43 7.18
C GLY A 139 7.85 -0.17 5.97
N SER A 140 7.33 1.05 5.90
CA SER A 140 6.45 1.54 4.85
C SER A 140 7.23 2.26 3.74
N VAL A 141 6.54 2.82 2.74
CA VAL A 141 7.15 3.69 1.71
C VAL A 141 7.97 4.81 2.36
N ARG A 142 7.45 5.40 3.45
CA ARG A 142 8.10 6.47 4.23
C ARG A 142 9.51 6.08 4.70
N ASP A 143 9.74 4.82 5.03
CA ASP A 143 11.01 4.34 5.56
C ASP A 143 12.04 4.06 4.44
N HIS A 144 11.58 4.08 3.19
CA HIS A 144 12.41 3.88 2.00
C HIS A 144 12.66 5.17 1.20
N VAL A 145 12.06 6.30 1.57
CA VAL A 145 12.32 7.58 0.90
C VAL A 145 13.59 8.21 1.48
N LEU A 146 14.60 8.40 0.64
CA LEU A 146 15.87 9.04 0.98
C LEU A 146 15.84 10.56 0.74
N GLY A 147 15.06 11.00 -0.26
CA GLY A 147 14.94 12.41 -0.60
C GLY A 147 13.86 12.65 -1.65
N PHE A 148 13.50 13.94 -1.79
CA PHE A 148 12.59 14.39 -2.83
C PHE A 148 12.91 15.81 -3.29
N GLN A 149 12.43 16.16 -4.46
CA GLN A 149 12.26 17.50 -4.95
C GLN A 149 10.80 17.72 -5.33
N GLY A 150 10.29 18.94 -5.14
CA GLY A 150 8.89 19.22 -5.40
C GLY A 150 8.59 20.72 -5.34
N ILE A 151 7.34 21.06 -5.59
CA ILE A 151 6.82 22.43 -5.61
C ILE A 151 5.84 22.61 -4.44
N ASN A 152 6.09 23.62 -3.61
CA ASN A 152 5.17 23.97 -2.50
C ASN A 152 3.89 24.65 -3.03
N GLY A 153 2.92 24.92 -2.13
CA GLY A 153 1.65 25.56 -2.50
C GLY A 153 1.78 27.01 -3.03
N LYS A 154 2.96 27.65 -2.90
CA LYS A 154 3.25 28.98 -3.47
C LYS A 154 3.96 28.92 -4.83
N GLY A 155 4.31 27.71 -5.27
CA GLY A 155 5.01 27.49 -6.52
C GLY A 155 6.56 27.58 -6.41
N ASP A 156 7.10 27.53 -5.19
CA ASP A 156 8.55 27.52 -4.99
C ASP A 156 9.08 26.09 -4.98
N ILE A 157 10.28 25.92 -5.54
CA ILE A 157 10.98 24.63 -5.52
C ILE A 157 11.47 24.36 -4.10
N ILE A 158 11.16 23.18 -3.59
CA ILE A 158 11.63 22.66 -2.30
C ILE A 158 12.36 21.33 -2.52
N LYS A 159 13.43 21.12 -1.75
CA LYS A 159 14.22 19.88 -1.79
C LYS A 159 14.58 19.46 -0.37
N SER A 160 14.52 18.17 -0.10
CA SER A 160 14.95 17.60 1.17
C SER A 160 15.53 16.20 0.96
N GLY A 161 16.51 15.85 1.81
CA GLY A 161 17.22 14.58 1.71
C GLY A 161 18.23 14.55 0.56
N GLY A 162 18.65 13.36 0.18
CA GLY A 162 19.66 13.12 -0.86
C GLY A 162 19.70 11.66 -1.27
N THR A 163 20.89 11.14 -1.54
CA THR A 163 21.12 9.73 -1.91
C THR A 163 21.63 8.89 -0.72
N VAL A 164 21.90 9.51 0.43
CA VAL A 164 22.46 8.83 1.60
C VAL A 164 21.36 8.47 2.61
N VAL A 165 21.51 7.31 3.23
CA VAL A 165 20.54 6.79 4.21
C VAL A 165 20.46 7.63 5.49
N LYS A 166 21.57 8.30 5.87
CA LYS A 166 21.65 9.12 7.08
C LYS A 166 21.86 10.59 6.72
N ASN A 167 20.80 11.39 6.90
CA ASN A 167 20.86 12.84 6.89
C ASN A 167 20.36 13.34 8.25
N VAL A 168 21.25 13.96 9.03
CA VAL A 168 20.97 14.43 10.40
C VAL A 168 20.79 15.95 10.49
N THR A 169 20.83 16.65 9.37
CA THR A 169 20.75 18.11 9.33
C THR A 169 19.33 18.55 8.95
N GLY A 170 18.66 19.24 9.87
CA GLY A 170 17.34 19.81 9.67
C GLY A 170 16.18 18.81 9.84
N TYR A 171 14.97 19.27 9.47
CA TYR A 171 13.76 18.42 9.51
C TYR A 171 13.74 17.42 8.36
N ASP A 172 13.28 16.20 8.66
CA ASP A 172 13.04 15.16 7.65
C ASP A 172 11.72 15.43 6.88
N LEU A 173 11.78 16.35 5.93
CA LEU A 173 10.63 16.71 5.11
C LEU A 173 10.22 15.54 4.19
N SER A 174 11.13 14.64 3.83
CA SER A 174 10.80 13.46 3.04
C SER A 174 9.76 12.59 3.75
N LYS A 175 9.92 12.42 5.06
CA LYS A 175 8.94 11.71 5.89
C LYS A 175 7.64 12.48 6.13
N LEU A 176 7.69 13.80 6.11
CA LEU A 176 6.51 14.65 6.25
C LEU A 176 5.61 14.57 5.01
N VAL A 177 6.19 14.65 3.81
CA VAL A 177 5.43 14.64 2.56
C VAL A 177 4.93 13.25 2.17
N THR A 178 5.56 12.19 2.70
CA THR A 178 5.12 10.82 2.46
C THR A 178 3.81 10.54 3.21
N GLY A 179 2.76 10.17 2.48
CA GLY A 179 1.42 9.97 3.03
C GLY A 179 0.59 11.25 3.12
N SER A 180 1.05 12.37 2.54
CA SER A 180 0.31 13.65 2.53
C SER A 180 -0.78 13.74 1.46
N PHE A 181 -0.97 12.72 0.62
CA PHE A 181 -1.92 12.73 -0.51
C PHE A 181 -1.74 13.91 -1.48
N GLY A 182 -0.51 14.44 -1.59
CA GLY A 182 -0.22 15.59 -2.44
C GLY A 182 -0.70 16.94 -1.90
N THR A 183 -1.17 17.00 -0.64
CA THR A 183 -1.72 18.24 -0.04
C THR A 183 -0.65 19.21 0.45
N LEU A 184 0.58 18.75 0.66
CA LEU A 184 1.69 19.58 1.17
C LEU A 184 2.60 20.11 0.07
N CYS A 185 2.81 19.33 -0.99
CA CYS A 185 3.58 19.75 -2.16
C CYS A 185 3.26 18.87 -3.37
N VAL A 186 3.64 19.35 -4.56
CA VAL A 186 3.65 18.58 -5.79
C VAL A 186 5.03 17.96 -5.93
N LEU A 187 5.14 16.65 -5.82
CA LEU A 187 6.39 15.92 -5.98
C LEU A 187 6.83 15.94 -7.45
N THR A 188 8.12 16.24 -7.71
CA THR A 188 8.70 16.23 -9.06
C THR A 188 9.78 15.17 -9.23
N GLU A 189 10.63 14.97 -8.22
CA GLU A 189 11.65 13.92 -8.18
C GLU A 189 11.63 13.20 -6.84
N ILE A 190 11.96 11.91 -6.85
CA ILE A 190 11.94 11.06 -5.68
C ILE A 190 13.17 10.15 -5.71
N THR A 191 13.88 10.07 -4.58
CA THR A 191 14.97 9.11 -4.36
C THR A 191 14.48 8.04 -3.39
N LEU A 192 14.51 6.79 -3.83
CA LEU A 192 14.09 5.63 -3.06
C LEU A 192 15.27 4.72 -2.74
N LYS A 193 15.31 4.25 -1.50
CA LYS A 193 16.13 3.11 -1.12
C LYS A 193 15.53 1.84 -1.73
N VAL A 194 16.37 1.00 -2.31
CA VAL A 194 16.02 -0.33 -2.80
C VAL A 194 16.75 -1.39 -1.98
N LEU A 195 16.28 -2.62 -2.02
CA LEU A 195 16.93 -3.73 -1.31
C LEU A 195 17.19 -4.88 -2.27
N PRO A 196 18.22 -5.71 -2.01
CA PRO A 196 18.41 -6.96 -2.73
C PRO A 196 17.20 -7.88 -2.55
N LYS A 197 16.69 -8.43 -3.65
CA LYS A 197 15.60 -9.41 -3.63
C LYS A 197 16.09 -10.68 -2.93
N LYS A 198 15.27 -11.22 -2.03
CA LYS A 198 15.58 -12.49 -1.37
C LYS A 198 15.49 -13.64 -2.37
N LYS A 199 16.47 -14.57 -2.32
CA LYS A 199 16.55 -15.68 -3.28
C LYS A 199 15.39 -16.66 -3.15
N PHE A 200 14.94 -16.88 -1.93
CA PHE A 200 13.85 -17.81 -1.62
C PHE A 200 12.87 -17.19 -0.65
N SER A 201 11.62 -17.57 -0.80
CA SER A 201 10.49 -17.15 0.03
C SER A 201 9.61 -18.35 0.28
N ASN A 202 9.54 -18.85 1.51
CA ASN A 202 8.67 -19.95 1.87
C ASN A 202 7.57 -19.46 2.81
N THR A 203 6.39 -20.09 2.75
CA THR A 203 5.26 -19.73 3.60
C THR A 203 4.76 -20.94 4.36
N ILE A 204 4.69 -20.80 5.69
CA ILE A 204 4.04 -21.78 6.55
C ILE A 204 2.57 -21.37 6.68
N VAL A 205 1.67 -22.33 6.45
CA VAL A 205 0.22 -22.13 6.55
C VAL A 205 -0.32 -23.06 7.62
N ILE A 206 -1.09 -22.52 8.56
CA ILE A 206 -1.70 -23.25 9.67
C ILE A 206 -3.20 -23.23 9.49
N ASP A 207 -3.85 -24.39 9.58
CA ASP A 207 -5.33 -24.51 9.72
C ASP A 207 -5.74 -23.93 11.09
N ALA A 208 -6.46 -22.82 11.06
CA ALA A 208 -6.71 -21.98 12.22
C ALA A 208 -8.19 -21.90 12.56
N LYS A 209 -8.69 -22.91 13.26
CA LYS A 209 -10.12 -23.02 13.63
C LYS A 209 -10.51 -22.18 14.86
N ASN A 210 -9.55 -21.70 15.63
CA ASN A 210 -9.81 -20.99 16.90
C ASN A 210 -9.26 -19.56 16.85
N ASN A 211 -10.16 -18.58 16.95
CA ASN A 211 -9.82 -17.16 16.88
C ASN A 211 -8.86 -16.67 18.00
N GLN A 212 -8.93 -17.23 19.21
CA GLN A 212 -8.03 -16.84 20.30
C GLN A 212 -6.58 -17.24 19.98
N LEU A 213 -6.40 -18.42 19.42
CA LEU A 213 -5.10 -18.94 19.00
C LEU A 213 -4.39 -18.02 17.99
N ILE A 214 -5.13 -17.34 17.10
CA ILE A 214 -4.54 -16.48 16.07
C ILE A 214 -3.72 -15.35 16.68
N TYR A 215 -4.23 -14.69 17.71
CA TYR A 215 -3.51 -13.57 18.33
C TYR A 215 -2.33 -14.04 19.18
N ASP A 216 -2.43 -15.20 19.81
CA ASP A 216 -1.28 -15.81 20.50
C ASP A 216 -0.17 -16.16 19.52
N LEU A 217 -0.52 -16.67 18.33
CA LEU A 217 0.45 -16.93 17.25
C LEU A 217 1.01 -15.65 16.67
N PHE A 218 0.20 -14.62 16.40
CA PHE A 218 0.70 -13.33 15.93
C PHE A 218 1.71 -12.70 16.90
N ASN A 219 1.43 -12.75 18.20
CA ASN A 219 2.34 -12.23 19.21
C ASN A 219 3.68 -13.00 19.22
N LYS A 220 3.63 -14.33 19.17
CA LYS A 220 4.84 -15.16 19.08
C LYS A 220 5.61 -14.90 17.79
N ILE A 221 4.92 -14.85 16.63
CA ILE A 221 5.53 -14.57 15.32
C ILE A 221 6.21 -13.20 15.31
N SER A 222 5.57 -12.17 15.85
CA SER A 222 6.15 -10.81 15.88
C SER A 222 7.38 -10.69 16.78
N GLY A 223 7.46 -11.49 17.83
CA GLY A 223 8.57 -11.56 18.77
C GLY A 223 9.66 -12.55 18.38
N SER A 224 9.45 -13.37 17.34
CA SER A 224 10.40 -14.42 16.95
C SER A 224 11.68 -13.85 16.34
N SER A 225 12.82 -14.43 16.70
CA SER A 225 14.12 -14.15 16.08
C SER A 225 14.26 -14.70 14.65
N SER A 226 13.30 -15.52 14.19
CA SER A 226 13.31 -16.13 12.84
C SER A 226 12.97 -15.18 11.72
N GLU A 227 12.80 -13.88 12.02
CA GLU A 227 12.64 -12.82 11.02
C GLU A 227 11.50 -13.06 10.02
N VAL A 228 10.30 -13.36 10.50
CA VAL A 228 9.10 -13.46 9.67
C VAL A 228 8.86 -12.14 8.93
N SER A 229 8.60 -12.20 7.62
CA SER A 229 8.47 -11.03 6.75
C SER A 229 7.05 -10.76 6.26
N GLY A 230 6.08 -11.60 6.60
CA GLY A 230 4.67 -11.44 6.30
C GLY A 230 3.85 -12.36 7.21
N ALA A 231 2.71 -11.89 7.74
CA ALA A 231 1.81 -12.71 8.51
C ALA A 231 0.37 -12.25 8.29
N VAL A 232 -0.46 -13.14 7.73
CA VAL A 232 -1.85 -12.87 7.34
C VAL A 232 -2.78 -13.95 7.89
N PHE A 233 -3.92 -13.52 8.43
CA PHE A 233 -5.01 -14.41 8.79
C PHE A 233 -6.20 -14.18 7.87
N ILE A 234 -6.74 -15.26 7.29
CA ILE A 234 -7.90 -15.23 6.42
C ILE A 234 -8.98 -16.15 7.01
N PRO A 235 -10.11 -15.59 7.47
CA PRO A 235 -11.21 -16.37 8.02
C PRO A 235 -11.95 -17.13 6.93
N GLU A 236 -12.61 -18.23 7.32
CA GLU A 236 -13.53 -18.97 6.47
C GLU A 236 -14.81 -18.16 6.20
N GLU A 237 -15.23 -17.38 7.16
CA GLU A 237 -16.51 -16.66 7.14
C GLU A 237 -16.36 -15.16 6.79
N PRO A 238 -17.41 -14.53 6.23
CA PRO A 238 -18.74 -15.11 5.95
C PRO A 238 -18.73 -16.04 4.73
N LYS A 239 -19.63 -17.05 4.74
CA LYS A 239 -19.84 -17.98 3.61
C LYS A 239 -20.63 -17.30 2.50
N ASP A 240 -19.99 -16.44 1.75
CA ASP A 240 -20.51 -15.76 0.56
C ASP A 240 -19.82 -16.32 -0.67
N ASP A 241 -20.59 -16.72 -1.68
CA ASP A 241 -20.08 -17.39 -2.88
C ASP A 241 -19.00 -16.61 -3.60
N SER A 242 -19.11 -15.28 -3.65
CA SER A 242 -18.11 -14.42 -4.31
C SER A 242 -16.79 -14.38 -3.53
N TYR A 243 -16.87 -14.32 -2.20
CA TYR A 243 -15.72 -14.34 -1.31
C TYR A 243 -15.01 -15.68 -1.36
N LEU A 244 -15.76 -16.79 -1.25
CA LEU A 244 -15.21 -18.13 -1.34
C LEU A 244 -14.53 -18.36 -2.70
N LYS A 245 -15.16 -17.94 -3.80
CA LYS A 245 -14.57 -18.03 -5.14
C LYS A 245 -13.25 -17.27 -5.26
N ASN A 246 -13.18 -16.05 -4.75
CA ASN A 246 -11.94 -15.26 -4.79
C ASN A 246 -10.89 -15.88 -3.86
N ARG A 247 -11.30 -16.37 -2.69
CA ARG A 247 -10.44 -17.08 -1.74
C ARG A 247 -9.85 -18.35 -2.35
N ASP A 248 -10.67 -19.19 -2.98
CA ASP A 248 -10.21 -20.40 -3.64
C ASP A 248 -9.24 -20.09 -4.80
N LYS A 249 -9.49 -19.02 -5.55
CA LYS A 249 -8.57 -18.53 -6.60
C LYS A 249 -7.20 -18.14 -6.04
N ILE A 250 -7.15 -17.55 -4.83
CA ILE A 250 -5.89 -17.19 -4.15
C ILE A 250 -5.14 -18.46 -3.70
N PHE A 251 -5.86 -19.47 -3.21
CA PHE A 251 -5.32 -20.65 -2.54
C PHE A 251 -5.26 -21.93 -3.37
N LYS A 252 -5.65 -21.88 -4.64
CA LYS A 252 -5.55 -23.03 -5.52
C LYS A 252 -4.09 -23.30 -5.89
N PHE A 253 -3.40 -24.01 -4.99
CA PHE A 253 -2.06 -24.55 -5.20
C PHE A 253 -2.16 -26.07 -5.20
N ASN A 254 -1.95 -26.72 -6.36
CA ASN A 254 -1.78 -28.17 -6.52
C ASN A 254 -2.29 -29.01 -5.33
N ASP A 255 -3.56 -29.37 -5.31
CA ASP A 255 -4.19 -30.28 -4.32
C ASP A 255 -4.25 -29.80 -2.85
N LEU A 256 -3.80 -28.60 -2.51
CA LEU A 256 -3.99 -28.02 -1.18
C LEU A 256 -5.38 -27.39 -1.09
N ASP A 257 -6.34 -28.15 -0.58
CA ASP A 257 -7.70 -27.68 -0.36
C ASP A 257 -7.81 -27.02 1.02
N PHE A 258 -7.70 -25.69 1.06
CA PHE A 258 -7.90 -24.89 2.27
C PHE A 258 -9.37 -24.51 2.44
N LYS A 259 -10.15 -25.35 3.10
CA LYS A 259 -11.58 -25.10 3.33
C LYS A 259 -11.88 -24.27 4.57
N GLY A 260 -10.95 -24.17 5.53
CA GLY A 260 -11.12 -23.48 6.81
C GLY A 260 -10.48 -22.10 6.88
N SER A 261 -10.55 -21.46 8.04
CA SER A 261 -9.73 -20.30 8.36
C SER A 261 -8.26 -20.69 8.45
N PHE A 262 -7.36 -19.83 8.07
CA PHE A 262 -5.93 -20.13 8.17
C PHE A 262 -5.09 -18.89 8.46
N LEU A 263 -3.98 -19.14 9.11
CA LEU A 263 -2.89 -18.22 9.34
C LEU A 263 -1.72 -18.60 8.44
N ALA A 264 -1.23 -17.66 7.65
CA ALA A 264 -0.04 -17.85 6.83
C ALA A 264 1.04 -16.86 7.22
N PHE A 265 2.30 -17.30 7.31
CA PHE A 265 3.43 -16.43 7.58
C PHE A 265 4.66 -16.83 6.77
N ARG A 266 5.40 -15.81 6.35
CA ARG A 266 6.48 -15.90 5.36
C ARG A 266 7.85 -15.79 5.99
N VAL A 267 8.76 -16.67 5.58
CA VAL A 267 10.20 -16.60 5.86
C VAL A 267 10.98 -16.47 4.56
N GLU A 268 12.02 -15.65 4.58
CA GLU A 268 12.81 -15.31 3.39
C GLU A 268 14.30 -15.36 3.68
N GLY A 269 15.10 -15.67 2.66
CA GLY A 269 16.56 -15.75 2.77
C GLY A 269 17.18 -16.61 1.69
N ASP A 270 18.36 -17.19 2.01
CA ASP A 270 18.93 -18.30 1.26
C ASP A 270 18.36 -19.65 1.74
N LYS A 271 18.62 -20.72 1.00
CA LYS A 271 18.01 -22.04 1.26
C LYS A 271 18.35 -22.60 2.66
N ILE A 272 19.57 -22.38 3.11
CA ILE A 272 20.03 -22.88 4.42
C ILE A 272 19.33 -22.10 5.52
N SER A 273 19.33 -20.76 5.43
CA SER A 273 18.70 -19.87 6.39
C SER A 273 17.19 -20.15 6.53
N ILE A 274 16.48 -20.37 5.42
CA ILE A 274 15.04 -20.66 5.45
C ILE A 274 14.77 -21.98 6.18
N ASN A 275 15.54 -23.02 5.95
CA ASN A 275 15.36 -24.30 6.62
C ASN A 275 15.54 -24.18 8.15
N GLU A 276 16.55 -23.46 8.59
CA GLU A 276 16.77 -23.19 10.02
C GLU A 276 15.64 -22.33 10.62
N LYS A 277 15.19 -21.30 9.92
CA LYS A 277 14.05 -20.48 10.35
C LYS A 277 12.77 -21.29 10.47
N ILE A 278 12.45 -22.17 9.51
CA ILE A 278 11.29 -23.05 9.57
C ILE A 278 11.40 -24.00 10.76
N LYS A 279 12.57 -24.60 10.98
CA LYS A 279 12.80 -25.49 12.12
C LYS A 279 12.60 -24.76 13.46
N SER A 280 13.23 -23.61 13.63
CA SER A 280 13.09 -22.78 14.83
C SER A 280 11.62 -22.38 15.09
N LEU A 281 10.91 -21.91 14.07
CA LEU A 281 9.49 -21.56 14.16
C LEU A 281 8.63 -22.78 14.48
N THR A 282 8.95 -23.97 13.96
CA THR A 282 8.21 -25.20 14.23
C THR A 282 8.29 -25.55 15.73
N GLU A 283 9.46 -25.39 16.34
CA GLU A 283 9.68 -25.62 17.76
C GLU A 283 9.02 -24.52 18.62
N GLU A 284 9.32 -23.25 18.31
CA GLU A 284 8.85 -22.06 19.05
C GLU A 284 7.31 -21.95 19.09
N LEU A 285 6.66 -22.19 17.94
CA LEU A 285 5.20 -22.10 17.79
C LEU A 285 4.50 -23.44 18.03
N GLN A 286 5.24 -24.51 18.33
CA GLN A 286 4.70 -25.87 18.49
C GLN A 286 3.87 -26.32 17.27
N LEU A 287 4.37 -26.08 16.06
CA LEU A 287 3.61 -26.27 14.83
C LEU A 287 3.17 -27.72 14.60
N ASN A 288 3.86 -28.68 15.19
CA ASN A 288 3.50 -30.11 15.13
C ASN A 288 2.12 -30.42 15.76
N THR A 289 1.57 -29.50 16.56
CA THR A 289 0.22 -29.63 17.16
C THR A 289 -0.89 -29.16 16.23
N TYR A 290 -0.56 -28.55 15.10
CA TYR A 290 -1.49 -28.02 14.12
C TYR A 290 -1.38 -28.76 12.80
N LYS A 291 -2.45 -28.73 12.01
CA LYS A 291 -2.37 -29.09 10.60
C LYS A 291 -1.67 -27.95 9.86
N THR A 292 -0.45 -28.22 9.40
CA THR A 292 0.39 -27.23 8.73
C THR A 292 0.70 -27.65 7.31
N PHE A 293 0.94 -26.65 6.45
CA PHE A 293 1.37 -26.82 5.07
C PHE A 293 2.55 -25.88 4.81
N LEU A 294 3.46 -26.29 3.97
CA LEU A 294 4.60 -25.49 3.55
C LEU A 294 4.45 -25.17 2.06
N LEU A 295 4.35 -23.88 1.74
CA LEU A 295 4.47 -23.38 0.38
C LEU A 295 5.94 -23.08 0.10
N ASP A 296 6.49 -23.66 -0.94
CA ASP A 296 7.82 -23.31 -1.43
C ASP A 296 7.83 -21.94 -2.13
N SER A 297 8.97 -21.48 -2.58
CA SER A 297 9.11 -20.16 -3.21
C SER A 297 8.24 -19.99 -4.45
N TYR A 298 8.03 -21.03 -5.21
CA TYR A 298 7.21 -21.01 -6.42
C TYR A 298 5.71 -20.79 -6.08
N GLN A 299 5.26 -21.30 -4.96
CA GLN A 299 3.88 -21.15 -4.45
C GLN A 299 3.72 -19.89 -3.57
N SER A 300 4.73 -19.58 -2.76
CA SER A 300 4.74 -18.47 -1.80
C SER A 300 4.71 -17.09 -2.48
N GLU A 301 5.54 -16.87 -3.49
CA GLU A 301 5.60 -15.57 -4.18
C GLU A 301 4.24 -15.17 -4.79
N PRO A 302 3.55 -16.02 -5.59
CA PRO A 302 2.22 -15.70 -6.10
C PRO A 302 1.16 -15.51 -5.01
N PHE A 303 1.25 -16.27 -3.93
CA PHE A 303 0.34 -16.13 -2.79
C PHE A 303 0.41 -14.71 -2.20
N TRP A 304 1.61 -14.25 -1.81
CA TRP A 304 1.79 -12.92 -1.22
C TRP A 304 1.47 -11.80 -2.22
N LYS A 305 1.76 -12.00 -3.50
CA LYS A 305 1.37 -11.05 -4.55
C LYS A 305 -0.14 -10.86 -4.59
N LYS A 306 -0.93 -11.94 -4.53
CA LYS A 306 -2.40 -11.86 -4.51
C LYS A 306 -2.93 -11.19 -3.24
N ILE A 307 -2.33 -11.47 -2.07
CA ILE A 307 -2.66 -10.79 -0.81
C ILE A 307 -2.39 -9.29 -0.93
N ASN A 308 -1.20 -8.90 -1.38
CA ASN A 308 -0.82 -7.49 -1.53
C ASN A 308 -1.66 -6.75 -2.58
N ASN A 309 -2.12 -7.43 -3.62
CA ASN A 309 -3.02 -6.88 -4.64
C ASN A 309 -4.48 -6.80 -4.20
N LEU A 310 -4.81 -7.23 -2.97
CA LEU A 310 -6.19 -7.25 -2.46
C LEU A 310 -7.15 -8.10 -3.32
N GLU A 311 -6.64 -9.16 -3.97
CA GLU A 311 -7.44 -9.97 -4.91
C GLU A 311 -8.63 -10.67 -4.24
N LEU A 312 -8.61 -10.79 -2.89
CA LEU A 312 -9.76 -11.26 -2.12
C LEU A 312 -11.01 -10.39 -2.32
N PHE A 313 -10.80 -9.10 -2.61
CA PHE A 313 -11.83 -8.10 -2.87
C PHE A 313 -11.86 -7.66 -4.33
N GLU A 314 -11.41 -8.52 -5.25
CA GLU A 314 -11.40 -8.25 -6.68
C GLU A 314 -12.76 -7.74 -7.17
N LYS A 315 -12.77 -6.59 -7.85
CA LYS A 315 -13.98 -5.95 -8.43
C LYS A 315 -15.13 -5.73 -7.43
N THR A 316 -14.83 -5.53 -6.16
CA THR A 316 -15.88 -5.27 -5.18
C THR A 316 -16.73 -4.06 -5.57
N LYS A 317 -18.06 -4.16 -5.43
CA LYS A 317 -19.03 -3.06 -5.54
C LYS A 317 -19.40 -2.49 -4.18
N ASN A 318 -18.93 -3.10 -3.11
CA ASN A 318 -19.15 -2.70 -1.73
C ASN A 318 -18.11 -1.66 -1.27
N ASN A 319 -18.30 -1.13 -0.07
CA ASN A 319 -17.30 -0.29 0.55
C ASN A 319 -16.11 -1.16 0.98
N LEU A 320 -14.89 -0.81 0.57
CA LEU A 320 -13.67 -1.41 1.10
C LEU A 320 -13.02 -0.44 2.07
N VAL A 321 -12.87 -0.85 3.31
CA VAL A 321 -12.24 -0.05 4.35
C VAL A 321 -10.96 -0.72 4.84
N ARG A 322 -10.03 0.12 5.24
CA ARG A 322 -8.75 -0.26 5.84
C ARG A 322 -8.70 0.28 7.26
N ILE A 323 -8.46 -0.61 8.22
CA ILE A 323 -8.29 -0.24 9.62
C ILE A 323 -6.89 -0.59 10.06
N VAL A 324 -6.22 0.35 10.73
CA VAL A 324 -4.95 0.10 11.44
C VAL A 324 -5.17 0.39 12.90
N ILE A 325 -4.84 -0.55 13.76
CA ILE A 325 -4.99 -0.45 15.22
C ILE A 325 -3.74 -0.98 15.93
N GLU A 326 -3.67 -0.75 17.22
CA GLU A 326 -2.67 -1.40 18.06
C GLU A 326 -2.88 -2.93 18.06
N PRO A 327 -1.81 -3.74 17.91
CA PRO A 327 -1.92 -5.21 17.88
C PRO A 327 -2.64 -5.78 19.12
N SER A 328 -2.45 -5.18 20.28
CA SER A 328 -3.07 -5.55 21.56
C SER A 328 -4.62 -5.52 21.53
N ASN A 329 -5.20 -4.67 20.68
CA ASN A 329 -6.64 -4.53 20.50
C ASN A 329 -7.19 -5.33 19.31
N GLY A 330 -6.32 -5.97 18.54
CA GLY A 330 -6.70 -6.69 17.33
C GLY A 330 -7.67 -7.83 17.57
N SER A 331 -7.50 -8.60 18.66
CA SER A 331 -8.41 -9.71 19.01
C SER A 331 -9.84 -9.21 19.30
N LYS A 332 -9.99 -8.02 19.87
CA LYS A 332 -11.29 -7.40 20.13
C LYS A 332 -11.96 -7.00 18.81
N MET A 333 -11.17 -6.37 17.90
CA MET A 333 -11.66 -6.01 16.56
C MET A 333 -12.06 -7.24 15.77
N MET A 334 -11.25 -8.30 15.76
CA MET A 334 -11.57 -9.56 15.08
C MET A 334 -12.88 -10.14 15.58
N ARG A 335 -13.10 -10.23 16.89
CA ARG A 335 -14.38 -10.70 17.48
C ARG A 335 -15.57 -9.84 17.06
N TYR A 336 -15.38 -8.52 16.96
CA TYR A 336 -16.45 -7.63 16.50
C TYR A 336 -16.80 -7.88 15.02
N LEU A 337 -15.81 -8.17 14.17
CA LEU A 337 -16.00 -8.35 12.72
C LEU A 337 -16.49 -9.74 12.35
N SER A 338 -16.16 -10.77 13.15
CA SER A 338 -16.49 -12.19 12.87
C SER A 338 -17.99 -12.36 12.63
N ASN A 339 -18.35 -13.13 11.63
CA ASN A 339 -19.73 -13.40 11.17
C ASN A 339 -20.53 -12.20 10.66
N LYS A 340 -19.93 -10.99 10.63
CA LYS A 340 -20.61 -9.75 10.22
C LYS A 340 -20.12 -9.22 8.87
N PHE A 341 -18.82 -9.36 8.61
CA PHE A 341 -18.14 -8.76 7.46
C PHE A 341 -17.16 -9.73 6.84
N LYS A 342 -16.87 -9.51 5.55
CA LYS A 342 -15.73 -10.12 4.88
C LYS A 342 -14.49 -9.34 5.23
N TYR A 343 -13.46 -9.98 5.74
CA TYR A 343 -12.22 -9.34 6.11
C TYR A 343 -11.03 -10.29 6.04
N TYR A 344 -9.84 -9.74 6.07
CA TYR A 344 -8.64 -10.44 6.48
C TYR A 344 -7.75 -9.53 7.33
N ILE A 345 -6.83 -10.14 8.06
CA ILE A 345 -5.93 -9.46 8.99
C ILE A 345 -4.50 -9.64 8.50
N ASP A 346 -3.73 -8.55 8.46
CA ASP A 346 -2.33 -8.53 8.07
C ASP A 346 -1.47 -7.84 9.16
N TRP A 347 -0.16 -7.70 8.90
CA TRP A 347 0.80 -7.04 9.77
C TRP A 347 0.78 -7.57 11.21
N CYS A 348 0.77 -8.89 11.36
CA CYS A 348 0.71 -9.54 12.66
C CYS A 348 -0.42 -9.03 13.56
N GLY A 349 -1.62 -8.84 12.99
CA GLY A 349 -2.80 -8.48 13.77
C GLY A 349 -3.14 -7.00 13.84
N SER A 350 -2.36 -6.12 13.20
CA SER A 350 -2.56 -4.66 13.26
C SER A 350 -3.38 -4.09 12.12
N LEU A 351 -3.40 -4.73 10.96
CA LEU A 351 -4.07 -4.25 9.76
C LEU A 351 -5.28 -5.11 9.42
N PHE A 352 -6.43 -4.47 9.22
CA PHE A 352 -7.66 -5.10 8.77
C PHE A 352 -8.10 -4.52 7.44
N TRP A 353 -8.36 -5.39 6.49
CA TRP A 353 -9.05 -5.06 5.25
C TRP A 353 -10.45 -5.64 5.33
N ILE A 354 -11.47 -4.79 5.15
CA ILE A 354 -12.87 -5.16 5.43
C ILE A 354 -13.75 -4.71 4.28
N GLU A 355 -14.53 -5.64 3.73
CA GLU A 355 -15.59 -5.34 2.78
C GLU A 355 -16.91 -5.16 3.52
N MET A 356 -17.55 -4.01 3.33
CA MET A 356 -18.81 -3.64 3.98
C MET A 356 -19.91 -3.42 2.95
N PRO A 357 -21.11 -3.97 3.14
CA PRO A 357 -22.22 -3.78 2.21
C PRO A 357 -22.52 -2.31 1.93
N ALA A 358 -22.85 -1.98 0.66
CA ALA A 358 -23.07 -0.63 0.16
C ALA A 358 -24.07 0.19 0.99
N LYS A 359 -25.20 -0.42 1.41
CA LYS A 359 -26.32 0.25 2.09
C LYS A 359 -26.15 0.47 3.60
N LYS A 360 -24.94 0.39 4.15
CA LYS A 360 -24.75 0.41 5.61
C LYS A 360 -23.78 1.50 6.10
N ASN A 361 -23.99 2.78 5.69
CA ASN A 361 -23.19 3.92 6.16
C ASN A 361 -23.15 4.03 7.69
N MET A 362 -24.27 3.78 8.39
CA MET A 362 -24.30 3.76 9.87
C MET A 362 -23.28 2.80 10.47
N LYS A 363 -22.97 1.67 9.81
CA LYS A 363 -21.98 0.73 10.31
C LYS A 363 -20.54 1.21 10.14
N ILE A 364 -20.25 2.03 9.13
CA ILE A 364 -18.92 2.64 8.96
C ILE A 364 -18.66 3.63 10.10
N LYS A 365 -19.65 4.44 10.50
CA LYS A 365 -19.53 5.36 11.66
C LYS A 365 -19.29 4.60 12.96
N GLU A 366 -20.03 3.51 13.17
CA GLU A 366 -19.87 2.65 14.35
C GLU A 366 -18.45 2.05 14.41
N ILE A 367 -17.99 1.47 13.30
CA ILE A 367 -16.63 0.90 13.23
C ILE A 367 -15.56 1.96 13.37
N LYS A 368 -15.75 3.16 12.81
CA LYS A 368 -14.83 4.29 12.95
C LYS A 368 -14.68 4.71 14.42
N LYS A 369 -15.80 4.73 15.17
CA LYS A 369 -15.80 5.01 16.61
C LYS A 369 -15.04 3.91 17.38
N ILE A 370 -15.37 2.65 17.16
CA ILE A 370 -14.69 1.50 17.80
C ILE A 370 -13.19 1.50 17.46
N THR A 371 -12.85 1.77 16.21
CA THR A 371 -11.45 1.85 15.76
C THR A 371 -10.67 2.91 16.54
N LYS A 372 -11.28 4.09 16.76
CA LYS A 372 -10.69 5.17 17.55
C LYS A 372 -10.52 4.77 19.02
N GLU A 373 -11.51 4.08 19.60
CA GLU A 373 -11.42 3.53 20.97
C GLU A 373 -10.29 2.50 21.13
N TYR A 374 -9.96 1.78 20.05
CA TYR A 374 -8.86 0.81 20.00
C TYR A 374 -7.51 1.45 19.57
N GLY A 375 -7.37 2.77 19.66
CA GLY A 375 -6.11 3.47 19.36
C GLY A 375 -5.74 3.48 17.88
N GLY A 376 -6.71 3.34 16.98
CA GLY A 376 -6.47 3.22 15.56
C GLY A 376 -7.18 4.25 14.69
N TYR A 377 -7.09 4.05 13.39
CA TYR A 377 -7.77 4.85 12.38
C TYR A 377 -8.34 3.98 11.25
N LEU A 378 -9.45 4.45 10.71
CA LEU A 378 -10.14 3.85 9.56
C LEU A 378 -9.97 4.75 8.34
N THR A 379 -9.62 4.14 7.21
CA THR A 379 -9.58 4.81 5.90
C THR A 379 -10.52 4.09 4.94
N ILE A 380 -11.39 4.84 4.26
CA ILE A 380 -12.19 4.32 3.16
C ILE A 380 -11.28 4.22 1.94
N ILE A 381 -11.01 3.01 1.50
CA ILE A 381 -10.17 2.74 0.33
C ILE A 381 -11.01 2.86 -0.94
N LYS A 382 -12.20 2.26 -0.96
CA LYS A 382 -13.13 2.36 -2.06
C LYS A 382 -14.53 2.53 -1.48
N ALA A 383 -15.20 3.60 -1.88
CA ALA A 383 -16.60 3.80 -1.55
C ALA A 383 -17.48 3.13 -2.61
N SER A 384 -18.60 2.55 -2.17
CA SER A 384 -19.65 2.09 -3.08
C SER A 384 -20.31 3.29 -3.78
N PRO A 385 -20.99 3.10 -4.92
CA PRO A 385 -21.74 4.18 -5.57
C PRO A 385 -22.83 4.79 -4.68
N GLU A 386 -23.34 4.03 -3.70
CA GLU A 386 -24.40 4.42 -2.77
C GLU A 386 -23.86 5.05 -1.47
N TYR A 387 -22.54 5.25 -1.36
CA TYR A 387 -21.91 5.82 -0.17
C TYR A 387 -22.16 7.33 -0.10
N ASP A 388 -22.73 7.77 1.01
CA ASP A 388 -22.93 9.19 1.29
C ASP A 388 -21.76 9.76 2.10
N TYR A 389 -21.01 10.67 1.48
CA TYR A 389 -19.86 11.33 2.09
C TYR A 389 -20.26 12.39 3.12
N GLU A 390 -21.48 12.95 3.03
CA GLU A 390 -21.95 13.98 3.96
C GLU A 390 -22.42 13.39 5.28
N GLU A 391 -22.86 12.13 5.27
CA GLU A 391 -23.26 11.40 6.46
C GLU A 391 -22.09 10.68 7.15
N SER A 392 -20.87 10.69 6.66
CA SER A 392 -19.71 9.93 7.17
C SER A 392 -18.75 10.78 8.06
#